data_e561ca0dae1c44b719c3b770a35f4a8c
#
_entry.id   e561ca0dae1c44b719c3b770a35f4a8c
#
_cell.length_a   1.000
_cell.length_b   1.000
_cell.length_c   1.000
_cell.angle_alpha   90.00
_cell.angle_beta   90.00
_cell.angle_gamma   90.00
#
_symmetry.space_group_name_H-M   'P 1'
#
loop_
_entity.id
_entity.type
_entity.pdbx_description
1 polymer ?
#
loop_
_entity_poly.entity_id
_entity_poly.type
_entity_poly.pdbx_seq_one_letter_code
_entity_poly.pdbx_strand_id
1 'polypeptide(L)'
;TAFMAKLQQTTSLLSTLKSDFRVLERKATRELRTANKITNKRKRKAGNRNPSGFVKPTLISNELASFLGKEVGTEMARTEVTREINAYIREHKLQDSQNGRKINADDKLSGLLKLQQGDELTYFNLQKYMSPHFTKASALVPTTTTA
;
A
#
# COMPACT_ATOMS: atom_id res chain seq x y z
N THR A 1 22.18 -60.67 33.67
CA THR A 1 22.19 -60.15 35.02
C THR A 1 21.49 -58.82 35.08
N ALA A 2 20.66 -58.59 36.08
CA ALA A 2 19.76 -57.45 36.18
C ALA A 2 20.46 -56.06 36.08
N PHE A 3 21.71 -55.98 36.49
CA PHE A 3 22.49 -54.76 36.42
C PHE A 3 22.81 -54.32 34.99
N MET A 4 23.19 -55.29 34.11
CA MET A 4 23.49 -54.99 32.72
C MET A 4 22.23 -54.54 31.94
N ALA A 5 21.07 -55.13 32.26
CA ALA A 5 19.80 -54.70 31.66
C ALA A 5 19.43 -53.27 32.06
N LYS A 6 19.63 -52.89 33.31
CA LYS A 6 19.45 -51.51 33.80
C LYS A 6 20.41 -50.54 33.11
N LEU A 7 21.66 -50.94 32.93
CA LEU A 7 22.66 -50.12 32.25
C LEU A 7 22.28 -49.87 30.79
N GLN A 8 21.82 -50.88 30.07
CA GLN A 8 21.31 -50.74 28.69
C GLN A 8 20.10 -49.84 28.61
N GLN A 9 19.17 -49.98 29.56
CA GLN A 9 17.96 -49.13 29.64
C GLN A 9 18.31 -47.66 29.86
N THR A 10 19.24 -47.33 30.76
CA THR A 10 19.69 -45.96 31.00
C THR A 10 20.44 -45.37 29.80
N THR A 11 21.25 -46.15 29.10
CA THR A 11 21.94 -45.73 27.88
C THR A 11 20.95 -45.44 26.76
N SER A 12 19.92 -46.27 26.60
CA SER A 12 18.84 -46.04 25.64
C SER A 12 18.08 -44.76 25.95
N LEU A 13 17.68 -44.55 27.22
CA LEU A 13 16.99 -43.32 27.65
C LEU A 13 17.85 -42.08 27.42
N LEU A 14 19.15 -42.15 27.70
CA LEU A 14 20.09 -41.05 27.45
C LEU A 14 20.19 -40.71 25.96
N SER A 15 20.21 -41.73 25.10
CA SER A 15 20.22 -41.56 23.64
C SER A 15 18.94 -40.86 23.14
N THR A 16 17.77 -41.26 23.64
CA THR A 16 16.48 -40.66 23.32
C THR A 16 16.44 -39.21 23.78
N LEU A 17 16.84 -38.97 25.03
CA LEU A 17 16.89 -37.59 25.57
C LEU A 17 17.80 -36.66 24.75
N LYS A 18 18.96 -37.19 24.32
CA LYS A 18 19.88 -36.43 23.45
C LYS A 18 19.27 -36.13 22.08
N SER A 19 18.49 -37.04 21.53
CA SER A 19 17.76 -36.82 20.28
C SER A 19 16.69 -35.76 20.44
N ASP A 20 15.88 -35.84 21.49
CA ASP A 20 14.82 -34.90 21.79
C ASP A 20 15.36 -33.48 22.04
N PHE A 21 16.47 -33.36 22.76
CA PHE A 21 17.16 -32.11 22.96
C PHE A 21 17.59 -31.46 21.63
N ARG A 22 18.15 -32.21 20.72
CA ARG A 22 18.53 -31.72 19.38
C ARG A 22 17.32 -31.26 18.56
N VAL A 23 16.20 -31.94 18.67
CA VAL A 23 14.94 -31.54 18.00
C VAL A 23 14.43 -30.24 18.59
N LEU A 24 14.45 -30.13 19.90
CA LEU A 24 14.03 -28.90 20.61
C LEU A 24 14.93 -27.71 20.24
N GLU A 25 16.24 -27.89 20.22
CA GLU A 25 17.21 -26.88 19.80
C GLU A 25 16.95 -26.37 18.38
N ARG A 26 16.72 -27.27 17.45
CA ARG A 26 16.38 -26.90 16.07
C ARG A 26 15.07 -26.12 15.99
N LYS A 27 14.07 -26.53 16.75
CA LYS A 27 12.77 -25.86 16.80
C LYS A 27 12.91 -24.44 17.37
N ALA A 28 13.58 -24.29 18.50
CA ALA A 28 13.86 -23.01 19.14
C ALA A 28 14.65 -22.06 18.21
N THR A 29 15.66 -22.57 17.52
CA THR A 29 16.44 -21.79 16.56
C THR A 29 15.59 -21.31 15.37
N ARG A 30 14.67 -22.14 14.86
CA ARG A 30 13.74 -21.73 13.80
C ARG A 30 12.79 -20.65 14.28
N GLU A 31 12.20 -20.81 15.46
CA GLU A 31 11.28 -19.83 16.04
C GLU A 31 11.98 -18.49 16.28
N LEU A 32 13.20 -18.53 16.80
CA LEU A 32 14.01 -17.32 17.01
C LEU A 32 14.32 -16.60 15.68
N ARG A 33 14.66 -17.34 14.64
CA ARG A 33 14.88 -16.77 13.30
C ARG A 33 13.62 -16.13 12.70
N THR A 34 12.46 -16.76 12.87
CA THR A 34 11.18 -16.19 12.40
C THR A 34 10.79 -14.95 13.21
N ALA A 35 10.92 -14.98 14.52
CA ALA A 35 10.70 -13.83 15.38
C ALA A 35 11.61 -12.64 15.01
N ASN A 36 12.91 -12.91 14.80
CA ASN A 36 13.87 -11.88 14.37
C ASN A 36 13.58 -11.34 12.98
N LYS A 37 13.09 -12.16 12.04
CA LYS A 37 12.66 -11.68 10.72
C LYS A 37 11.47 -10.71 10.84
N ILE A 38 10.50 -11.03 11.69
CA ILE A 38 9.31 -10.20 11.90
C ILE A 38 9.70 -8.87 12.56
N THR A 39 10.53 -8.90 13.59
CA THR A 39 11.00 -7.70 14.28
C THR A 39 11.87 -6.81 13.38
N ASN A 40 12.76 -7.40 12.59
CA ASN A 40 13.60 -6.66 11.64
C ASN A 40 12.78 -6.08 10.47
N LYS A 41 11.70 -6.75 10.04
CA LYS A 41 10.77 -6.21 9.04
C LYS A 41 10.01 -5.00 9.58
N ARG A 42 9.65 -5.00 10.87
CA ARG A 42 9.02 -3.86 11.55
C ARG A 42 10.00 -2.71 11.82
N LYS A 43 11.28 -3.00 12.08
CA LYS A 43 12.34 -2.00 12.32
C LYS A 43 12.86 -1.32 11.06
N ARG A 44 12.57 -1.81 9.86
CA ARG A 44 12.82 -1.10 8.61
C ARG A 44 11.83 0.05 8.47
N LYS A 45 11.89 1.01 9.37
CA LYS A 45 11.37 2.36 9.13
C LYS A 45 12.04 2.85 7.86
N ALA A 46 11.25 3.41 6.95
CA ALA A 46 11.75 4.12 5.80
C ALA A 46 12.88 5.03 6.28
N GLY A 47 14.12 4.70 5.91
CA GLY A 47 15.25 5.54 6.23
C GLY A 47 14.99 6.94 5.69
N ASN A 48 15.80 7.91 6.04
CA ASN A 48 15.71 9.34 5.70
C ASN A 48 15.77 9.56 4.17
N ARG A 49 14.98 8.80 3.40
CA ARG A 49 14.81 8.95 1.96
C ARG A 49 13.82 10.06 1.71
N ASN A 50 14.19 11.02 0.88
CA ASN A 50 13.26 12.03 0.40
C ASN A 50 11.98 11.35 -0.12
N PRO A 51 10.79 11.88 0.22
CA PRO A 51 9.52 11.35 -0.27
C PRO A 51 9.57 11.19 -1.79
N SER A 52 9.09 10.06 -2.30
CA SER A 52 8.96 9.85 -3.74
C SER A 52 8.06 10.92 -4.36
N GLY A 53 8.19 11.18 -5.66
CA GLY A 53 7.36 12.17 -6.35
C GLY A 53 5.85 11.96 -6.21
N PHE A 54 5.41 10.73 -5.88
CA PHE A 54 4.00 10.43 -5.61
C PHE A 54 3.51 10.86 -4.22
N VAL A 55 4.44 11.01 -3.27
CA VAL A 55 4.15 11.41 -1.87
C VAL A 55 4.40 12.90 -1.67
N LYS A 56 5.14 13.55 -2.58
CA LYS A 56 5.33 15.01 -2.51
C LYS A 56 4.00 15.71 -2.78
N PRO A 57 3.61 16.69 -1.94
CA PRO A 57 2.48 17.55 -2.25
C PRO A 57 2.71 18.27 -3.58
N THR A 58 1.69 18.32 -4.39
CA THR A 58 1.66 19.06 -5.66
C THR A 58 0.36 19.82 -5.75
N LEU A 59 0.39 20.99 -6.39
CA LEU A 59 -0.80 21.78 -6.60
C LEU A 59 -1.81 21.00 -7.43
N ILE A 60 -3.04 20.91 -6.94
CA ILE A 60 -4.15 20.27 -7.62
C ILE A 60 -4.95 21.29 -8.42
N SER A 61 -5.63 20.84 -9.47
CA SER A 61 -6.52 21.73 -10.25
C SER A 61 -7.72 22.18 -9.42
N ASN A 62 -8.29 23.32 -9.79
CA ASN A 62 -9.49 23.86 -9.15
C ASN A 62 -10.68 22.89 -9.25
N GLU A 63 -10.81 22.18 -10.38
CA GLU A 63 -11.84 21.16 -10.61
C GLU A 63 -11.71 20.02 -9.59
N LEU A 64 -10.49 19.54 -9.38
CA LEU A 64 -10.20 18.46 -8.44
C LEU A 64 -10.37 18.94 -6.98
N ALA A 65 -9.94 20.17 -6.65
CA ALA A 65 -10.12 20.74 -5.33
C ALA A 65 -11.62 20.87 -4.99
N SER A 66 -12.43 21.36 -5.94
CA SER A 66 -13.88 21.47 -5.78
C SER A 66 -14.55 20.11 -5.59
N PHE A 67 -14.13 19.10 -6.35
CA PHE A 67 -14.65 17.73 -6.20
C PHE A 67 -14.36 17.14 -4.81
N LEU A 68 -13.17 17.39 -4.27
CA LEU A 68 -12.75 16.90 -2.95
C LEU A 68 -13.23 17.79 -1.79
N GLY A 69 -13.94 18.89 -2.07
CA GLY A 69 -14.38 19.84 -1.06
C GLY A 69 -13.23 20.59 -0.40
N LYS A 70 -12.14 20.81 -1.11
CA LYS A 70 -10.94 21.53 -0.65
C LYS A 70 -10.91 22.94 -1.23
N GLU A 71 -10.12 23.80 -0.60
CA GLU A 71 -9.92 25.17 -1.10
C GLU A 71 -9.10 25.19 -2.40
N VAL A 72 -9.34 26.19 -3.22
CA VAL A 72 -8.57 26.43 -4.44
C VAL A 72 -7.12 26.74 -4.08
N GLY A 73 -6.18 26.10 -4.79
CA GLY A 73 -4.76 26.24 -4.51
C GLY A 73 -4.22 25.29 -3.45
N THR A 74 -5.01 24.29 -3.02
CA THR A 74 -4.54 23.25 -2.10
C THR A 74 -3.50 22.37 -2.76
N GLU A 75 -2.44 22.07 -2.01
CA GLU A 75 -1.44 21.08 -2.40
C GLU A 75 -1.76 19.73 -1.75
N MET A 76 -1.82 18.68 -2.56
CA MET A 76 -2.05 17.32 -2.09
C MET A 76 -1.10 16.33 -2.75
N ALA A 77 -0.73 15.29 -2.02
CA ALA A 77 0.00 14.18 -2.59
C ALA A 77 -0.91 13.35 -3.50
N ARG A 78 -0.38 12.84 -4.62
CA ARG A 78 -1.15 11.96 -5.54
C ARG A 78 -1.75 10.76 -4.82
N THR A 79 -1.05 10.22 -3.83
CA THR A 79 -1.52 9.10 -3.01
C THR A 79 -2.72 9.47 -2.15
N GLU A 80 -2.78 10.70 -1.65
CA GLU A 80 -3.91 11.21 -0.85
C GLU A 80 -5.13 11.42 -1.72
N VAL A 81 -4.96 12.10 -2.86
CA VAL A 81 -6.03 12.30 -3.85
C VAL A 81 -6.61 10.95 -4.30
N THR A 82 -5.76 9.99 -4.63
CA THR A 82 -6.22 8.64 -5.01
C THR A 82 -7.01 7.96 -3.88
N ARG A 83 -6.60 8.16 -2.64
CA ARG A 83 -7.31 7.61 -1.48
C ARG A 83 -8.70 8.23 -1.33
N GLU A 84 -8.83 9.54 -1.49
CA GLU A 84 -10.12 10.23 -1.38
C GLU A 84 -11.05 9.85 -2.53
N ILE A 85 -10.56 9.76 -3.77
CA ILE A 85 -11.36 9.28 -4.90
C ILE A 85 -11.80 7.83 -4.71
N ASN A 86 -10.93 6.97 -4.22
CA ASN A 86 -11.31 5.58 -3.91
C ASN A 86 -12.32 5.49 -2.76
N ALA A 87 -12.29 6.40 -1.81
CA ALA A 87 -13.30 6.52 -0.75
C ALA A 87 -14.66 6.92 -1.36
N TYR A 88 -14.67 7.92 -2.22
CA TYR A 88 -15.84 8.37 -2.96
C TYR A 88 -16.49 7.24 -3.78
N ILE A 89 -15.69 6.49 -4.55
CA ILE A 89 -16.16 5.35 -5.35
C ILE A 89 -16.85 4.30 -4.48
N ARG A 90 -16.31 4.02 -3.29
CA ARG A 90 -16.90 3.04 -2.36
C ARG A 90 -18.18 3.56 -1.70
N GLU A 91 -18.19 4.81 -1.28
CA GLU A 91 -19.32 5.46 -0.63
C GLU A 91 -20.54 5.52 -1.55
N HIS A 92 -20.31 5.87 -2.81
CA HIS A 92 -21.34 5.93 -3.85
C HIS A 92 -21.59 4.59 -4.56
N LYS A 93 -20.92 3.50 -4.13
CA LYS A 93 -21.07 2.16 -4.72
C LYS A 93 -20.87 2.11 -6.23
N LEU A 94 -19.93 2.89 -6.74
CA LEU A 94 -19.64 3.01 -8.17
C LEU A 94 -18.82 1.85 -8.72
N GLN A 95 -18.37 0.93 -7.88
CA GLN A 95 -17.67 -0.28 -8.30
C GLN A 95 -18.66 -1.25 -8.95
N ASP A 96 -18.29 -1.81 -10.11
CA ASP A 96 -19.11 -2.80 -10.80
C ASP A 96 -19.20 -4.10 -9.98
N SER A 97 -20.41 -4.66 -9.89
CA SER A 97 -20.69 -5.86 -9.10
C SER A 97 -20.13 -7.14 -9.72
N GLN A 98 -20.00 -7.19 -11.04
CA GLN A 98 -19.49 -8.36 -11.76
C GLN A 98 -17.98 -8.27 -11.98
N ASN A 99 -17.47 -7.06 -12.22
CA ASN A 99 -16.05 -6.81 -12.43
C ASN A 99 -15.53 -5.80 -11.44
N GLY A 100 -14.99 -6.26 -10.31
CA GLY A 100 -14.45 -5.41 -9.24
C GLY A 100 -13.30 -4.48 -9.66
N ARG A 101 -12.80 -4.57 -10.90
CA ARG A 101 -11.80 -3.65 -11.47
C ARG A 101 -12.43 -2.47 -12.18
N LYS A 102 -13.68 -2.60 -12.64
CA LYS A 102 -14.43 -1.58 -13.38
C LYS A 102 -15.11 -0.63 -12.41
N ILE A 103 -15.13 0.64 -12.79
CA ILE A 103 -15.79 1.72 -12.06
C ILE A 103 -16.87 2.30 -12.96
N ASN A 104 -18.11 2.28 -12.50
CA ASN A 104 -19.24 2.91 -13.17
C ASN A 104 -19.29 4.37 -12.70
N ALA A 105 -18.57 5.24 -13.40
CA ALA A 105 -18.46 6.64 -13.01
C ALA A 105 -19.82 7.34 -13.05
N ASP A 106 -20.14 8.10 -12.02
CA ASP A 106 -21.27 9.02 -11.99
C ASP A 106 -20.95 10.32 -12.77
N ASP A 107 -21.94 11.18 -12.94
CA ASP A 107 -21.79 12.43 -13.70
C ASP A 107 -20.68 13.32 -13.14
N LYS A 108 -20.51 13.35 -11.82
CA LYS A 108 -19.48 14.17 -11.16
C LYS A 108 -18.07 13.63 -11.45
N LEU A 109 -17.89 12.33 -11.32
CA LEU A 109 -16.59 11.70 -11.57
C LEU A 109 -16.26 11.68 -13.06
N SER A 110 -17.26 11.45 -13.93
CA SER A 110 -17.12 11.51 -15.38
C SER A 110 -16.72 12.90 -15.86
N GLY A 111 -17.36 13.93 -15.32
CA GLY A 111 -17.03 15.34 -15.60
C GLY A 111 -15.63 15.71 -15.15
N LEU A 112 -15.22 15.30 -13.93
CA LEU A 112 -13.88 15.54 -13.43
C LEU A 112 -12.82 14.89 -14.31
N LEU A 113 -12.99 13.61 -14.65
CA LEU A 113 -12.01 12.84 -15.42
C LEU A 113 -12.12 13.06 -16.94
N LYS A 114 -13.09 13.88 -17.37
CA LYS A 114 -13.38 14.17 -18.80
C LYS A 114 -13.52 12.89 -19.63
N LEU A 115 -14.25 11.91 -19.08
CA LEU A 115 -14.49 10.63 -19.75
C LEU A 115 -15.36 10.84 -20.99
N GLN A 116 -14.99 10.18 -22.08
CA GLN A 116 -15.80 10.17 -23.32
C GLN A 116 -16.81 9.03 -23.28
N GLN A 117 -17.87 9.15 -24.10
CA GLN A 117 -18.84 8.06 -24.25
C GLN A 117 -18.14 6.81 -24.81
N GLY A 118 -18.15 5.74 -24.03
CA GLY A 118 -17.49 4.48 -24.36
C GLY A 118 -16.18 4.23 -23.61
N ASP A 119 -15.65 5.20 -22.88
CA ASP A 119 -14.47 4.97 -22.06
C ASP A 119 -14.80 4.10 -20.84
N GLU A 120 -14.10 2.99 -20.69
CA GLU A 120 -14.20 2.17 -19.50
C GLU A 120 -13.23 2.67 -18.43
N LEU A 121 -13.79 3.17 -17.31
CA LEU A 121 -12.98 3.55 -16.15
C LEU A 121 -12.66 2.32 -15.30
N THR A 122 -11.37 2.16 -14.98
CA THR A 122 -10.88 1.10 -14.11
C THR A 122 -9.90 1.68 -13.09
N TYR A 123 -9.67 0.98 -11.98
CA TYR A 123 -8.65 1.38 -11.01
C TYR A 123 -7.24 1.48 -11.61
N PHE A 124 -6.97 0.79 -12.73
CA PHE A 124 -5.67 0.84 -13.40
C PHE A 124 -5.48 2.09 -14.26
N ASN A 125 -6.53 2.54 -14.95
CA ASN A 125 -6.44 3.72 -15.82
C ASN A 125 -6.85 5.02 -15.13
N LEU A 126 -7.40 4.96 -13.92
CA LEU A 126 -7.77 6.12 -13.10
C LEU A 126 -6.64 7.14 -13.01
N GLN A 127 -5.40 6.69 -12.77
CA GLN A 127 -4.23 7.57 -12.66
C GLN A 127 -3.93 8.34 -13.97
N LYS A 128 -4.21 7.75 -15.12
CA LYS A 128 -4.04 8.40 -16.43
C LYS A 128 -4.96 9.60 -16.54
N TYR A 129 -6.24 9.42 -16.21
CA TYR A 129 -7.25 10.49 -16.27
C TYR A 129 -7.05 11.55 -15.19
N MET A 130 -6.52 11.20 -14.04
CA MET A 130 -6.19 12.15 -12.97
C MET A 130 -4.91 12.95 -13.25
N SER A 131 -4.01 12.45 -14.09
CA SER A 131 -2.69 13.07 -14.32
C SER A 131 -2.76 14.56 -14.73
N PRO A 132 -3.71 15.02 -15.58
CA PRO A 132 -3.83 16.42 -15.96
C PRO A 132 -4.17 17.37 -14.79
N HIS A 133 -4.77 16.85 -13.71
CA HIS A 133 -5.16 17.66 -12.54
C HIS A 133 -4.01 17.95 -11.57
N PHE A 134 -2.81 17.39 -11.83
CA PHE A 134 -1.60 17.68 -11.06
C PHE A 134 -0.69 18.57 -11.87
N THR A 135 -0.64 19.83 -11.54
CA THR A 135 0.30 20.80 -12.14
C THR A 135 1.71 20.58 -11.57
N LYS A 136 2.69 20.46 -12.46
CA LYS A 136 4.08 20.60 -12.02
C LYS A 136 4.28 22.04 -11.54
N ALA A 137 4.90 22.23 -10.39
CA ALA A 137 5.21 23.52 -9.80
C ALA A 137 6.03 24.49 -10.71
N SER A 138 6.36 24.07 -11.93
CA SER A 138 7.13 24.83 -12.93
C SER A 138 6.28 25.59 -13.96
N ALA A 139 4.95 25.59 -13.86
CA ALA A 139 4.06 26.17 -14.89
C ALA A 139 3.30 27.43 -14.45
N LEU A 140 3.67 28.05 -13.33
CA LEU A 140 3.15 29.35 -12.94
C LEU A 140 4.15 30.46 -13.31
N VAL A 141 4.31 30.71 -14.60
CA VAL A 141 4.74 32.04 -15.06
C VAL A 141 3.46 32.85 -15.24
N PRO A 142 3.19 33.89 -14.43
CA PRO A 142 2.10 34.81 -14.74
C PRO A 142 2.50 35.58 -16.00
N THR A 143 1.79 35.34 -17.08
CA THR A 143 1.81 36.26 -18.22
C THR A 143 1.14 37.57 -17.76
N THR A 144 1.93 38.49 -17.21
CA THR A 144 1.57 39.90 -17.15
C THR A 144 1.57 40.42 -18.59
N THR A 145 0.43 40.45 -19.20
CA THR A 145 0.18 41.28 -20.40
C THR A 145 0.25 42.72 -19.96
N THR A 146 1.34 43.38 -20.32
CA THR A 146 1.42 44.83 -20.31
C THR A 146 0.88 45.34 -21.65
N ALA A 147 -0.18 46.09 -21.56
CA ALA A 147 -0.72 46.90 -22.67
C ALA A 147 0.20 48.09 -22.94
#